data_ca8a0f5e7aa55932fa9f7af605ed4500
#
_entry.id   ca8a0f5e7aa55932fa9f7af605ed4500
#
_cell.length_a   1.000
_cell.length_b   1.000
_cell.length_c   1.000
_cell.angle_alpha   90.00
_cell.angle_beta   90.00
_cell.angle_gamma   90.00
#
_symmetry.space_group_name_H-M   'P 1'
#
loop_
_entity.id
_entity.type
_entity.pdbx_description
1 polymer ?
#
loop_
_entity_poly.entity_id
_entity_poly.type
_entity_poly.pdbx_seq_one_letter_code
_entity_poly.pdbx_strand_id
1 'polypeptide(L)'
;CIRDRWKDTGIRLEGDAVRSLTITFLEMWNAVSMKDINDTDFDQYLVKSDYQAAQEGFIQPYADSPMDDEQVGEEVYISMINKAERYCWFMTPYLIITDEMTHALCLAAKRGVDVRIITPGMPDKKLIYSITRSFYHGLVKNGVRIYEWTPGFCHAKMSVADDCMATCGTINLDY
;
A
#
# COMPACT_ATOMS: atom_id res chain seq x y z
N CYS A 1 -3.80 25.65 -7.19
CA CYS A 1 -2.57 24.82 -7.12
C CYS A 1 -2.95 23.36 -6.87
N ILE A 2 -2.29 22.40 -7.51
CA ILE A 2 -2.56 20.96 -7.31
C ILE A 2 -2.36 20.59 -5.81
N ARG A 3 -1.41 21.24 -5.13
CA ARG A 3 -1.08 21.00 -3.71
C ARG A 3 -2.23 21.27 -2.74
N ASP A 4 -3.19 22.12 -3.10
CA ASP A 4 -4.29 22.49 -2.20
C ASP A 4 -5.43 21.47 -2.20
N ARG A 5 -5.35 20.45 -3.06
CA ARG A 5 -6.40 19.44 -3.26
C ARG A 5 -5.83 18.02 -3.32
N TRP A 6 -4.87 17.73 -2.46
CA TRP A 6 -4.34 16.38 -2.30
C TRP A 6 -5.29 15.53 -1.46
N LYS A 7 -5.65 14.37 -1.99
CA LYS A 7 -6.31 13.31 -1.23
C LYS A 7 -5.21 12.35 -0.77
N ASP A 8 -4.91 12.37 0.50
CA ASP A 8 -3.99 11.41 1.11
C ASP A 8 -4.69 10.66 2.25
N THR A 9 -4.05 9.62 2.75
CA THR A 9 -4.49 8.82 3.89
C THR A 9 -3.32 8.60 4.83
N GLY A 10 -3.65 8.48 6.12
CA GLY A 10 -2.72 8.10 7.16
C GLY A 10 -3.47 7.36 8.25
N ILE A 11 -2.73 6.61 9.04
CA ILE A 11 -3.25 5.93 10.22
C ILE A 11 -2.50 6.39 11.45
N ARG A 12 -3.19 6.36 12.59
CA ARG A 12 -2.60 6.45 13.92
C ARG A 12 -2.60 5.05 14.52
N LEU A 13 -1.43 4.60 14.96
CA LEU A 13 -1.28 3.31 15.62
C LEU A 13 -0.99 3.52 17.11
N GLU A 14 -1.58 2.65 17.93
CA GLU A 14 -1.33 2.56 19.37
C GLU A 14 -1.21 1.08 19.73
N GLY A 15 -0.39 0.77 20.73
CA GLY A 15 -0.18 -0.61 21.18
C GLY A 15 1.07 -1.25 20.57
N ASP A 16 1.10 -2.58 20.58
CA ASP A 16 2.32 -3.35 20.28
C ASP A 16 2.86 -3.19 18.86
N ALA A 17 2.00 -2.91 17.88
CA ALA A 17 2.41 -2.68 16.50
C ALA A 17 3.35 -1.47 16.34
N VAL A 18 3.29 -0.50 17.28
CA VAL A 18 4.20 0.66 17.29
C VAL A 18 5.65 0.22 17.46
N ARG A 19 5.88 -0.85 18.25
CA ARG A 19 7.23 -1.40 18.47
C ARG A 19 7.87 -1.82 17.14
N SER A 20 7.17 -2.57 16.31
CA SER A 20 7.67 -3.02 15.00
C SER A 20 7.99 -1.84 14.08
N LEU A 21 7.10 -0.85 14.00
CA LEU A 21 7.37 0.37 13.21
C LEU A 21 8.57 1.16 13.73
N THR A 22 8.77 1.22 15.05
CA THR A 22 9.94 1.88 15.64
C THR A 22 11.23 1.16 15.23
N ILE A 23 11.25 -0.17 15.26
CA ILE A 23 12.40 -0.97 14.82
C ILE A 23 12.70 -0.70 13.35
N THR A 24 11.70 -0.81 12.47
CA THR A 24 11.85 -0.53 11.04
C THR A 24 12.40 0.88 10.78
N PHE A 25 11.92 1.88 11.53
CA PHE A 25 12.44 3.24 11.43
C PHE A 25 13.91 3.33 11.85
N LEU A 26 14.30 2.68 12.95
CA LEU A 26 15.68 2.70 13.46
C LEU A 26 16.63 1.96 12.52
N GLU A 27 16.21 0.86 11.93
CA GLU A 27 16.98 0.14 10.89
C GLU A 27 17.25 1.05 9.68
N MET A 28 16.21 1.75 9.19
CA MET A 28 16.38 2.71 8.09
C MET A 28 17.26 3.90 8.52
N TRP A 29 17.11 4.38 9.76
CA TRP A 29 17.96 5.43 10.29
C TRP A 29 19.43 5.01 10.29
N ASN A 30 19.73 3.83 10.79
CA ASN A 30 21.09 3.28 10.84
C ASN A 30 21.68 3.10 9.43
N ALA A 31 20.88 2.68 8.46
CA ALA A 31 21.32 2.52 7.08
C ALA A 31 21.76 3.87 6.44
N VAL A 32 21.20 4.98 6.89
CA VAL A 32 21.50 6.33 6.36
C VAL A 32 22.50 7.08 7.24
N SER A 33 22.49 6.85 8.55
CA SER A 33 23.35 7.55 9.52
C SER A 33 24.69 6.85 9.71
N MET A 34 25.73 7.41 9.14
CA MET A 34 27.10 6.87 9.29
C MET A 34 27.61 6.85 10.74
N LYS A 35 26.97 7.60 11.65
CA LYS A 35 27.34 7.62 13.06
C LYS A 35 26.72 6.48 13.85
N ASP A 36 25.56 6.05 13.44
CA ASP A 36 24.70 5.13 14.18
C ASP A 36 24.66 3.73 13.53
N ILE A 37 25.41 3.51 12.46
CA ILE A 37 25.39 2.29 11.64
C ILE A 37 25.60 0.98 12.44
N ASN A 38 26.24 1.06 13.60
CA ASN A 38 26.47 -0.08 14.48
C ASN A 38 25.61 -0.05 15.75
N ASP A 39 24.70 0.91 15.89
CA ASP A 39 23.78 0.94 17.03
C ASP A 39 22.62 -0.06 16.80
N THR A 40 22.72 -1.20 17.45
CA THR A 40 21.72 -2.27 17.39
C THR A 40 20.91 -2.39 18.70
N ASP A 41 21.21 -1.57 19.69
CA ASP A 41 20.44 -1.54 20.96
C ASP A 41 19.22 -0.65 20.84
N PHE A 42 18.17 -1.18 20.24
CA PHE A 42 16.91 -0.49 20.05
C PHE A 42 16.01 -0.46 21.30
N ASP A 43 16.31 -1.24 22.31
CA ASP A 43 15.43 -1.39 23.50
C ASP A 43 15.21 -0.07 24.23
N GLN A 44 16.18 0.83 24.22
CA GLN A 44 16.08 2.17 24.82
C GLN A 44 15.01 3.07 24.15
N TYR A 45 14.62 2.77 22.89
CA TYR A 45 13.63 3.52 22.12
C TYR A 45 12.24 2.85 22.14
N LEU A 46 12.14 1.63 22.67
CA LEU A 46 10.92 0.85 22.64
C LEU A 46 10.09 1.12 23.91
N VAL A 47 9.03 1.89 23.74
CA VAL A 47 8.11 2.20 24.82
C VAL A 47 7.13 1.04 25.02
N LYS A 48 6.96 0.59 26.26
CA LYS A 48 5.87 -0.34 26.61
C LYS A 48 4.55 0.39 26.51
N SER A 49 3.58 -0.23 25.86
CA SER A 49 2.23 0.32 25.73
C SER A 49 1.29 -0.35 26.72
N ASP A 50 0.52 0.45 27.45
CA ASP A 50 -0.60 -0.01 28.28
C ASP A 50 -1.93 0.04 27.52
N TYR A 51 -1.88 0.24 26.21
CA TYR A 51 -3.06 0.34 25.36
C TYR A 51 -3.86 -0.96 25.38
N GLN A 52 -5.16 -0.81 25.62
CA GLN A 52 -6.12 -1.91 25.52
C GLN A 52 -6.96 -1.72 24.27
N ALA A 53 -6.88 -2.68 23.34
CA ALA A 53 -7.68 -2.64 22.13
C ALA A 53 -9.17 -2.78 22.45
N ALA A 54 -10.00 -1.93 21.83
CA ALA A 54 -11.45 -2.00 21.97
C ALA A 54 -12.08 -3.14 21.15
N GLN A 55 -11.36 -3.67 20.17
CA GLN A 55 -11.80 -4.73 19.27
C GLN A 55 -10.65 -5.69 19.01
N GLU A 56 -11.00 -6.94 18.71
CA GLU A 56 -10.02 -7.94 18.28
C GLU A 56 -9.58 -7.66 16.84
N GLY A 57 -8.30 -7.90 16.54
CA GLY A 57 -7.72 -7.75 15.22
C GLY A 57 -6.20 -7.83 15.29
N PHE A 58 -5.59 -7.87 14.11
CA PHE A 58 -4.14 -7.91 13.96
C PHE A 58 -3.67 -6.71 13.15
N ILE A 59 -2.58 -6.11 13.57
CA ILE A 59 -1.87 -5.08 12.81
C ILE A 59 -0.46 -5.60 12.58
N GLN A 60 -0.07 -5.68 11.32
CA GLN A 60 1.25 -6.14 10.91
C GLN A 60 1.94 -5.04 10.13
N PRO A 61 2.83 -4.25 10.76
CA PRO A 61 3.70 -3.34 10.05
C PRO A 61 4.68 -4.13 9.17
N TYR A 62 4.92 -3.64 7.96
CA TYR A 62 5.92 -4.16 7.04
C TYR A 62 6.52 -3.03 6.21
N ALA A 63 7.68 -3.27 5.63
CA ALA A 63 8.35 -2.34 4.75
C ALA A 63 9.02 -3.13 3.61
N ASP A 64 9.18 -2.48 2.47
CA ASP A 64 10.10 -2.93 1.43
C ASP A 64 11.48 -2.34 1.68
N SER A 65 12.51 -3.07 1.37
CA SER A 65 13.89 -2.68 1.50
C SER A 65 14.62 -2.87 0.17
N PRO A 66 15.43 -1.90 -0.27
CA PRO A 66 16.31 -2.10 -1.43
C PRO A 66 17.56 -2.95 -1.08
N MET A 67 17.65 -3.41 0.17
CA MET A 67 18.81 -4.15 0.70
C MET A 67 18.63 -5.67 0.60
N ASP A 68 17.46 -6.13 0.25
CA ASP A 68 17.13 -7.54 0.04
C ASP A 68 16.40 -7.71 -1.32
N ASP A 69 16.18 -8.95 -1.73
CA ASP A 69 15.51 -9.28 -2.99
C ASP A 69 14.01 -9.56 -2.80
N GLU A 70 13.44 -9.21 -1.64
CA GLU A 70 12.04 -9.47 -1.30
C GLU A 70 11.14 -8.29 -1.70
N GLN A 71 10.04 -8.56 -2.39
CA GLN A 71 9.02 -7.58 -2.78
C GLN A 71 7.80 -7.70 -1.86
N VAL A 72 8.00 -7.42 -0.57
CA VAL A 72 6.99 -7.65 0.47
C VAL A 72 5.69 -6.91 0.18
N GLY A 73 5.76 -5.68 -0.32
CA GLY A 73 4.58 -4.88 -0.64
C GLY A 73 3.72 -5.50 -1.73
N GLU A 74 4.33 -5.95 -2.82
CA GLU A 74 3.62 -6.61 -3.90
C GLU A 74 3.04 -7.95 -3.46
N GLU A 75 3.80 -8.75 -2.71
CA GLU A 75 3.34 -10.04 -2.20
C GLU A 75 2.15 -9.92 -1.24
N VAL A 76 2.13 -8.88 -0.39
CA VAL A 76 0.98 -8.57 0.47
C VAL A 76 -0.26 -8.24 -0.37
N TYR A 77 -0.11 -7.43 -1.41
CA TYR A 77 -1.23 -7.09 -2.30
C TYR A 77 -1.73 -8.32 -3.07
N ILE A 78 -0.83 -9.12 -3.64
CA ILE A 78 -1.20 -10.37 -4.34
C ILE A 78 -1.90 -11.35 -3.39
N SER A 79 -1.39 -11.51 -2.17
CA SER A 79 -2.01 -12.35 -1.15
C SER A 79 -3.42 -11.88 -0.80
N MET A 80 -3.62 -10.57 -0.66
CA MET A 80 -4.92 -9.97 -0.38
C MET A 80 -5.91 -10.20 -1.54
N ILE A 81 -5.48 -9.99 -2.79
CA ILE A 81 -6.27 -10.23 -4.00
C ILE A 81 -6.68 -11.71 -4.11
N ASN A 82 -5.75 -12.62 -3.83
CA ASN A 82 -6.00 -14.05 -3.92
C ASN A 82 -6.96 -14.57 -2.86
N LYS A 83 -6.95 -13.98 -1.66
CA LYS A 83 -7.85 -14.31 -0.55
C LYS A 83 -9.22 -13.67 -0.66
N ALA A 84 -9.37 -12.61 -1.45
CA ALA A 84 -10.63 -11.90 -1.61
C ALA A 84 -11.69 -12.80 -2.25
N GLU A 85 -12.89 -12.84 -1.65
CA GLU A 85 -14.06 -13.61 -2.08
C GLU A 85 -15.18 -12.73 -2.63
N ARG A 86 -15.39 -11.52 -2.03
CA ARG A 86 -16.47 -10.60 -2.41
C ARG A 86 -15.97 -9.39 -3.15
N TYR A 87 -14.98 -8.69 -2.58
CA TYR A 87 -14.41 -7.48 -3.17
C TYR A 87 -12.97 -7.24 -2.74
N CYS A 88 -12.22 -6.56 -3.59
CA CYS A 88 -10.90 -6.05 -3.28
C CYS A 88 -10.69 -4.70 -3.97
N TRP A 89 -10.55 -3.62 -3.20
CA TRP A 89 -10.48 -2.25 -3.71
C TRP A 89 -9.16 -1.61 -3.35
N PHE A 90 -8.60 -0.90 -4.30
CA PHE A 90 -7.31 -0.21 -4.18
C PHE A 90 -7.46 1.28 -4.48
N MET A 91 -6.70 2.10 -3.77
CA MET A 91 -6.47 3.50 -4.11
C MET A 91 -4.97 3.72 -4.18
N THR A 92 -4.47 4.21 -5.32
CA THR A 92 -3.04 4.39 -5.55
C THR A 92 -2.79 5.58 -6.48
N PRO A 93 -1.72 6.37 -6.27
CA PRO A 93 -1.36 7.45 -7.18
C PRO A 93 -0.83 6.96 -8.52
N TYR A 94 -0.20 5.80 -8.55
CA TYR A 94 0.42 5.21 -9.73
C TYR A 94 0.00 3.75 -9.87
N LEU A 95 -0.16 3.32 -11.11
CA LEU A 95 -0.51 1.95 -11.47
C LEU A 95 0.48 1.49 -12.54
N ILE A 96 1.60 0.94 -12.08
CA ILE A 96 2.69 0.43 -12.93
C ILE A 96 3.05 -0.95 -12.37
N ILE A 97 2.27 -1.94 -12.73
CA ILE A 97 2.24 -3.25 -12.06
C ILE A 97 2.93 -4.32 -12.89
N THR A 98 3.43 -5.34 -12.21
CA THR A 98 4.02 -6.52 -12.82
C THR A 98 2.98 -7.36 -13.56
N ASP A 99 3.44 -8.33 -14.32
CA ASP A 99 2.57 -9.30 -14.99
C ASP A 99 1.87 -10.20 -13.95
N GLU A 100 2.54 -10.53 -12.85
CA GLU A 100 2.01 -11.29 -11.72
C GLU A 100 0.83 -10.57 -11.05
N MET A 101 0.99 -9.29 -10.73
CA MET A 101 -0.06 -8.46 -10.17
C MET A 101 -1.23 -8.30 -11.15
N THR A 102 -0.94 -8.06 -12.43
CA THR A 102 -1.95 -7.98 -13.49
C THR A 102 -2.75 -9.28 -13.57
N HIS A 103 -2.07 -10.41 -13.51
CA HIS A 103 -2.71 -11.72 -13.55
C HIS A 103 -3.59 -11.95 -12.33
N ALA A 104 -3.11 -11.64 -11.12
CA ALA A 104 -3.87 -11.78 -9.89
C ALA A 104 -5.16 -10.94 -9.90
N LEU A 105 -5.09 -9.66 -10.29
CA LEU A 105 -6.25 -8.77 -10.41
C LEU A 105 -7.29 -9.29 -11.42
N CYS A 106 -6.81 -9.70 -12.61
CA CYS A 106 -7.68 -10.26 -13.64
C CYS A 106 -8.33 -11.57 -13.22
N LEU A 107 -7.59 -12.46 -12.56
CA LEU A 107 -8.10 -13.72 -12.08
C LEU A 107 -9.14 -13.52 -10.98
N ALA A 108 -8.92 -12.62 -10.05
CA ALA A 108 -9.90 -12.27 -9.02
C ALA A 108 -11.21 -11.77 -9.64
N ALA A 109 -11.13 -10.84 -10.60
CA ALA A 109 -12.31 -10.35 -11.30
C ALA A 109 -13.05 -11.46 -12.04
N LYS A 110 -12.33 -12.40 -12.69
CA LYS A 110 -12.93 -13.56 -13.36
C LYS A 110 -13.57 -14.56 -12.39
N ARG A 111 -13.08 -14.64 -11.13
CA ARG A 111 -13.73 -15.42 -10.06
C ARG A 111 -15.04 -14.77 -9.57
N GLY A 112 -15.35 -13.55 -10.00
CA GLY A 112 -16.54 -12.80 -9.59
C GLY A 112 -16.28 -11.83 -8.44
N VAL A 113 -15.04 -11.64 -8.01
CA VAL A 113 -14.66 -10.63 -7.02
C VAL A 113 -14.84 -9.23 -7.62
N ASP A 114 -15.46 -8.32 -6.89
CA ASP A 114 -15.57 -6.91 -7.29
C ASP A 114 -14.23 -6.20 -7.09
N VAL A 115 -13.38 -6.22 -8.11
CA VAL A 115 -12.07 -5.57 -8.08
C VAL A 115 -12.19 -4.14 -8.59
N ARG A 116 -11.81 -3.18 -7.74
CA ARG A 116 -11.82 -1.75 -8.09
C ARG A 116 -10.48 -1.10 -7.81
N ILE A 117 -10.06 -0.24 -8.75
CA ILE A 117 -8.85 0.57 -8.59
C ILE A 117 -9.22 2.03 -8.80
N ILE A 118 -8.82 2.88 -7.86
CA ILE A 118 -8.99 4.33 -7.93
C ILE A 118 -7.62 4.96 -8.13
N THR A 119 -7.46 5.68 -9.23
CA THR A 119 -6.22 6.40 -9.59
C THR A 119 -6.50 7.90 -9.72
N PRO A 120 -5.48 8.77 -9.78
CA PRO A 120 -5.72 10.19 -10.01
C PRO A 120 -6.32 10.47 -11.39
N GLY A 121 -7.38 11.28 -11.44
CA GLY A 121 -7.86 11.91 -12.68
C GLY A 121 -7.11 13.19 -13.03
N MET A 122 -6.39 13.78 -12.06
CA MET A 122 -5.52 14.94 -12.24
C MET A 122 -4.08 14.55 -11.90
N PRO A 123 -3.19 14.40 -12.90
CA PRO A 123 -1.83 13.92 -12.68
C PRO A 123 -0.92 14.99 -12.08
N ASP A 124 0.05 14.57 -11.27
CA ASP A 124 1.22 15.35 -10.88
C ASP A 124 2.32 15.30 -11.97
N LYS A 125 2.48 14.14 -12.62
CA LYS A 125 3.48 13.86 -13.66
C LYS A 125 2.81 13.26 -14.90
N LYS A 126 2.80 14.01 -16.00
CA LYS A 126 2.10 13.63 -17.24
C LYS A 126 2.58 12.29 -17.83
N LEU A 127 3.89 12.03 -17.78
CA LEU A 127 4.46 10.79 -18.32
C LEU A 127 3.99 9.58 -17.52
N ILE A 128 4.10 9.64 -16.19
CA ILE A 128 3.67 8.56 -15.29
C ILE A 128 2.15 8.31 -15.42
N TYR A 129 1.38 9.37 -15.60
CA TYR A 129 -0.05 9.25 -15.84
C TYR A 129 -0.37 8.49 -17.15
N SER A 130 0.40 8.76 -18.21
CA SER A 130 0.23 8.04 -19.49
C SER A 130 0.59 6.55 -19.34
N ILE A 131 1.64 6.22 -18.59
CA ILE A 131 2.02 4.84 -18.28
C ILE A 131 0.91 4.17 -17.46
N THR A 132 0.45 4.79 -16.36
CA THR A 132 -0.67 4.29 -15.55
C THR A 132 -1.88 3.94 -16.42
N ARG A 133 -2.28 4.84 -17.33
CA ARG A 133 -3.43 4.61 -18.22
C ARG A 133 -3.23 3.50 -19.25
N SER A 134 -1.99 3.16 -19.58
CA SER A 134 -1.71 2.04 -20.50
C SER A 134 -2.16 0.68 -19.93
N PHE A 135 -2.18 0.53 -18.62
CA PHE A 135 -2.68 -0.68 -17.95
C PHE A 135 -4.20 -0.81 -17.95
N TYR A 136 -4.94 0.30 -18.10
CA TYR A 136 -6.40 0.29 -17.97
C TYR A 136 -7.09 -0.68 -18.91
N HIS A 137 -6.69 -0.64 -20.20
CA HIS A 137 -7.36 -1.45 -21.21
C HIS A 137 -7.32 -2.96 -20.90
N GLY A 138 -6.13 -3.46 -20.50
CA GLY A 138 -5.95 -4.87 -20.14
C GLY A 138 -6.77 -5.28 -18.93
N LEU A 139 -6.77 -4.47 -17.90
CA LEU A 139 -7.49 -4.73 -16.66
C LEU A 139 -9.02 -4.66 -16.86
N VAL A 140 -9.52 -3.59 -17.49
CA VAL A 140 -10.97 -3.39 -17.74
C VAL A 140 -11.53 -4.49 -18.63
N LYS A 141 -10.82 -4.90 -19.67
CA LYS A 141 -11.21 -6.03 -20.54
C LYS A 141 -11.42 -7.33 -19.77
N ASN A 142 -10.72 -7.51 -18.66
CA ASN A 142 -10.79 -8.69 -17.79
C ASN A 142 -11.72 -8.52 -16.58
N GLY A 143 -12.50 -7.43 -16.51
CA GLY A 143 -13.54 -7.23 -15.50
C GLY A 143 -13.13 -6.37 -14.29
N VAL A 144 -11.89 -5.90 -14.22
CA VAL A 144 -11.46 -4.93 -13.20
C VAL A 144 -12.11 -3.57 -13.47
N ARG A 145 -12.62 -2.92 -12.45
CA ARG A 145 -13.24 -1.59 -12.55
C ARG A 145 -12.24 -0.51 -12.17
N ILE A 146 -12.02 0.45 -13.04
CA ILE A 146 -11.08 1.56 -12.80
C ILE A 146 -11.87 2.87 -12.71
N TYR A 147 -11.53 3.66 -11.69
CA TYR A 147 -12.11 4.97 -11.44
C TYR A 147 -11.01 6.02 -11.35
N GLU A 148 -11.28 7.21 -11.85
CA GLU A 148 -10.38 8.34 -11.72
C GLU A 148 -10.90 9.35 -10.69
N TRP A 149 -10.08 9.67 -9.70
CA TRP A 149 -10.37 10.70 -8.70
C TRP A 149 -10.20 12.09 -9.30
N THR A 150 -11.28 12.82 -9.47
CA THR A 150 -11.29 14.12 -10.18
C THR A 150 -11.25 15.35 -9.27
N PRO A 151 -11.59 15.32 -7.96
CA PRO A 151 -11.57 16.53 -7.12
C PRO A 151 -10.19 17.13 -6.86
N GLY A 152 -9.11 16.40 -7.18
CA GLY A 152 -7.73 16.81 -6.98
C GLY A 152 -6.77 15.67 -7.28
N PHE A 153 -5.52 15.80 -6.83
CA PHE A 153 -4.54 14.72 -6.95
C PHE A 153 -4.77 13.68 -5.83
N CYS A 154 -4.96 12.43 -6.21
CA CYS A 154 -5.06 11.32 -5.28
C CYS A 154 -3.67 10.74 -5.03
N HIS A 155 -3.16 10.88 -3.80
CA HIS A 155 -1.86 10.33 -3.39
C HIS A 155 -1.99 9.25 -2.30
N ALA A 156 -3.22 8.89 -1.96
CA ALA A 156 -3.48 7.83 -0.99
C ALA A 156 -3.00 6.46 -1.51
N LYS A 157 -2.43 5.66 -0.61
CA LYS A 157 -2.10 4.25 -0.84
C LYS A 157 -2.82 3.46 0.23
N MET A 158 -3.90 2.86 -0.19
CA MET A 158 -4.74 2.04 0.69
C MET A 158 -5.46 0.98 -0.10
N SER A 159 -5.76 -0.11 0.56
CA SER A 159 -6.59 -1.16 0.01
C SER A 159 -7.51 -1.74 1.08
N VAL A 160 -8.58 -2.37 0.64
CA VAL A 160 -9.53 -3.06 1.52
C VAL A 160 -10.10 -4.27 0.79
N ALA A 161 -10.27 -5.38 1.50
CA ALA A 161 -10.92 -6.58 0.98
C ALA A 161 -11.85 -7.19 2.05
N ASP A 162 -13.05 -7.53 1.63
CA ASP A 162 -14.03 -8.38 2.34
C ASP A 162 -14.37 -7.92 3.78
N ASP A 163 -14.19 -6.66 4.14
CA ASP A 163 -14.36 -6.09 5.49
C ASP A 163 -13.40 -6.68 6.55
N CYS A 164 -12.41 -7.49 6.15
CA CYS A 164 -11.52 -8.17 7.09
C CYS A 164 -10.04 -7.90 6.85
N MET A 165 -9.65 -7.37 5.70
CA MET A 165 -8.26 -7.02 5.39
C MET A 165 -8.19 -5.58 4.86
N ALA A 166 -7.21 -4.83 5.32
CA ALA A 166 -6.93 -3.49 4.81
C ALA A 166 -5.43 -3.19 4.88
N THR A 167 -4.94 -2.39 3.94
CA THR A 167 -3.60 -1.79 4.00
C THR A 167 -3.69 -0.27 3.99
N CYS A 168 -2.76 0.39 4.65
CA CYS A 168 -2.59 1.83 4.59
C CYS A 168 -1.12 2.15 4.82
N GLY A 169 -0.51 2.90 3.92
CA GLY A 169 0.91 3.21 4.02
C GLY A 169 1.44 4.07 2.89
N THR A 170 2.69 3.83 2.53
CA THR A 170 3.40 4.59 1.50
C THR A 170 3.70 3.78 0.24
N ILE A 171 3.46 2.47 0.24
CA ILE A 171 3.72 1.57 -0.89
C ILE A 171 2.62 1.74 -1.95
N ASN A 172 3.01 2.13 -3.16
CA ASN A 172 2.10 2.25 -4.29
C ASN A 172 1.80 0.87 -4.94
N LEU A 173 0.95 0.87 -5.98
CA LEU A 173 0.89 -0.21 -6.96
C LEU A 173 1.85 0.10 -8.12
N ASP A 174 3.15 0.19 -7.81
CA ASP A 174 4.25 0.32 -8.78
C ASP A 174 5.46 -0.49 -8.27
N TYR A 175 6.30 -0.93 -9.23
CA TYR A 175 7.55 -1.67 -8.97
C TYR A 175 8.78 -0.82 -9.28
#